data_a9cd0b8775f16a7ce43e830b7ef203c4
#
_entry.id   a9cd0b8775f16a7ce43e830b7ef203c4
#
_cell.length_a   1.000
_cell.length_b   1.000
_cell.length_c   1.000
_cell.angle_alpha   90.00
_cell.angle_beta   90.00
_cell.angle_gamma   90.00
#
_symmetry.space_group_name_H-M   'P 1'
#
loop_
_entity.id
_entity.type
_entity.pdbx_description
1 polymer ?
#
loop_
_entity_poly.entity_id
_entity_poly.type
_entity_poly.pdbx_seq_one_letter_code
_entity_poly.pdbx_strand_id
1 'polypeptide(L)'
;GYEVIVHPTQAVGDGFEKTKELAPQVDLVVCSGGDGTLDEVVSGLMEVDQRVPIGYIPAGSTNDFANSLSISKDMVQAAKDIIEGNLYSCDVGAFNNDSFVYIAAFGLFTDVSYETDQHMKNILGHLAYLLEGSKRIWNVPTYWIKVEANGETFEGEYIYGMVTNAKSVGGFKNLPGQDVRLDDGLFEVTLIKRPKNPLE
;
A
#
# COMPACT_ATOMS: atom_id res chain seq x y z
N GLY A 1 8.30 -16.30 -27.95
CA GLY A 1 8.95 -15.16 -27.30
C GLY A 1 7.93 -14.06 -27.09
N TYR A 2 8.28 -13.07 -26.27
CA TYR A 2 7.45 -11.90 -25.98
C TYR A 2 7.99 -10.71 -26.76
N GLU A 3 7.10 -9.85 -27.25
CA GLU A 3 7.43 -8.50 -27.67
C GLU A 3 7.35 -7.61 -26.42
N VAL A 4 8.40 -6.87 -26.12
CA VAL A 4 8.51 -6.08 -24.88
C VAL A 4 8.59 -4.61 -25.20
N ILE A 5 7.64 -3.83 -24.67
CA ILE A 5 7.65 -2.37 -24.68
C ILE A 5 8.17 -1.92 -23.32
N VAL A 6 9.27 -1.17 -23.29
CA VAL A 6 9.87 -0.69 -22.05
C VAL A 6 9.61 0.80 -21.89
N HIS A 7 9.03 1.18 -20.75
CA HIS A 7 8.81 2.58 -20.38
C HIS A 7 9.43 2.86 -19.00
N PRO A 8 10.57 3.57 -18.92
CA PRO A 8 11.09 4.04 -17.64
C PRO A 8 10.30 5.28 -17.20
N THR A 9 9.70 5.21 -16.01
CA THR A 9 8.96 6.35 -15.44
C THR A 9 9.89 7.54 -15.20
N GLN A 10 9.41 8.75 -15.48
CA GLN A 10 10.20 10.00 -15.38
C GLN A 10 9.69 10.93 -14.27
N ALA A 11 8.45 10.75 -13.82
CA ALA A 11 7.81 11.56 -12.80
C ALA A 11 6.73 10.76 -12.06
N VAL A 12 6.25 11.31 -10.95
CA VAL A 12 5.06 10.81 -10.24
C VAL A 12 3.86 10.87 -11.18
N GLY A 13 3.07 9.79 -11.21
CA GLY A 13 1.91 9.64 -12.08
C GLY A 13 2.21 9.05 -13.47
N ASP A 14 3.49 8.91 -13.85
CA ASP A 14 3.87 8.34 -15.15
C ASP A 14 3.41 6.87 -15.28
N GLY A 15 3.50 6.11 -14.18
CA GLY A 15 3.03 4.72 -14.13
C GLY A 15 1.53 4.62 -14.42
N PHE A 16 0.74 5.52 -13.85
CA PHE A 16 -0.70 5.62 -14.08
C PHE A 16 -1.02 5.93 -15.56
N GLU A 17 -0.48 7.03 -16.08
CA GLU A 17 -0.78 7.50 -17.44
C GLU A 17 -0.35 6.47 -18.49
N LYS A 18 0.84 5.88 -18.34
CA LYS A 18 1.34 4.89 -19.28
C LYS A 18 0.60 3.57 -19.22
N THR A 19 0.20 3.14 -18.05
CA THR A 19 -0.64 1.94 -17.93
C THR A 19 -2.00 2.16 -18.59
N LYS A 20 -2.64 3.28 -18.33
CA LYS A 20 -3.92 3.65 -18.96
C LYS A 20 -3.82 3.71 -20.49
N GLU A 21 -2.72 4.26 -21.03
CA GLU A 21 -2.48 4.35 -22.49
C GLU A 21 -2.23 3.00 -23.13
N LEU A 22 -1.38 2.16 -22.51
CA LEU A 22 -0.83 0.97 -23.16
C LEU A 22 -1.53 -0.35 -22.79
N ALA A 23 -2.19 -0.43 -21.64
CA ALA A 23 -2.86 -1.67 -21.22
C ALA A 23 -3.84 -2.24 -22.26
N PRO A 24 -4.62 -1.43 -23.01
CA PRO A 24 -5.49 -1.94 -24.05
C PRO A 24 -4.74 -2.56 -25.28
N GLN A 25 -3.43 -2.40 -25.35
CA GLN A 25 -2.60 -2.79 -26.50
C GLN A 25 -1.66 -3.96 -26.18
N VAL A 26 -1.68 -4.47 -24.95
CA VAL A 26 -0.77 -5.52 -24.47
C VAL A 26 -1.55 -6.65 -23.80
N ASP A 27 -0.93 -7.80 -23.65
CA ASP A 27 -1.52 -8.96 -22.96
C ASP A 27 -1.13 -9.03 -21.47
N LEU A 28 -0.10 -8.27 -21.07
CA LEU A 28 0.46 -8.26 -19.73
C LEU A 28 1.16 -6.92 -19.48
N VAL A 29 0.91 -6.32 -18.34
CA VAL A 29 1.70 -5.19 -17.82
C VAL A 29 2.69 -5.73 -16.78
N VAL A 30 3.96 -5.36 -16.89
CA VAL A 30 4.97 -5.71 -15.87
C VAL A 30 5.41 -4.44 -15.15
N CYS A 31 5.11 -4.36 -13.86
CA CYS A 31 5.56 -3.29 -12.98
C CYS A 31 6.87 -3.69 -12.30
N SER A 32 7.94 -2.93 -12.52
CA SER A 32 9.20 -3.06 -11.76
C SER A 32 9.41 -1.81 -10.93
N GLY A 33 9.19 -1.90 -9.61
CA GLY A 33 9.23 -0.74 -8.72
C GLY A 33 8.87 -1.07 -7.28
N GLY A 34 8.62 -0.04 -6.48
CA GLY A 34 8.10 -0.16 -5.12
C GLY A 34 6.57 -0.16 -5.08
N ASP A 35 6.02 -0.16 -3.85
CA ASP A 35 4.57 -0.18 -3.62
C ASP A 35 3.86 1.02 -4.28
N GLY A 36 4.46 2.22 -4.26
CA GLY A 36 3.89 3.41 -4.92
C GLY A 36 3.84 3.30 -6.45
N THR A 37 4.87 2.72 -7.09
CA THR A 37 4.84 2.49 -8.54
C THR A 37 3.79 1.44 -8.91
N LEU A 38 3.64 0.40 -8.08
CA LEU A 38 2.59 -0.60 -8.27
C LEU A 38 1.21 0.03 -8.15
N ASP A 39 1.02 0.92 -7.18
CA ASP A 39 -0.24 1.61 -6.95
C ASP A 39 -0.65 2.48 -8.16
N GLU A 40 0.30 3.24 -8.73
CA GLU A 40 0.08 3.98 -9.97
C GLU A 40 -0.33 3.06 -11.15
N VAL A 41 0.36 1.92 -11.31
CA VAL A 41 0.06 0.95 -12.38
C VAL A 41 -1.33 0.34 -12.18
N VAL A 42 -1.68 -0.06 -10.96
CA VAL A 42 -3.02 -0.59 -10.66
C VAL A 42 -4.09 0.45 -10.91
N SER A 43 -3.89 1.68 -10.40
CA SER A 43 -4.85 2.78 -10.60
C SER A 43 -5.06 3.08 -12.09
N GLY A 44 -3.99 3.10 -12.90
CA GLY A 44 -4.11 3.26 -14.35
C GLY A 44 -4.88 2.11 -15.01
N LEU A 45 -4.68 0.88 -14.53
CA LEU A 45 -5.41 -0.29 -15.06
C LEU A 45 -6.90 -0.27 -14.65
N MET A 46 -7.24 0.33 -13.51
CA MET A 46 -8.65 0.47 -13.08
C MET A 46 -9.45 1.44 -13.96
N GLU A 47 -8.77 2.33 -14.69
CA GLU A 47 -9.38 3.31 -15.59
C GLU A 47 -9.68 2.76 -17.01
N VAL A 48 -9.28 1.52 -17.32
CA VAL A 48 -9.53 0.90 -18.63
C VAL A 48 -10.60 -0.19 -18.55
N ASP A 49 -11.39 -0.32 -19.62
CA ASP A 49 -12.47 -1.32 -19.68
C ASP A 49 -11.93 -2.75 -19.75
N GLN A 50 -10.88 -2.96 -20.54
CA GLN A 50 -10.22 -4.26 -20.72
C GLN A 50 -8.96 -4.33 -19.85
N ARG A 51 -9.08 -4.95 -18.69
CA ARG A 51 -7.96 -5.15 -17.78
C ARG A 51 -7.14 -6.36 -18.17
N VAL A 52 -5.82 -6.19 -18.12
CA VAL A 52 -4.84 -7.26 -18.35
C VAL A 52 -4.16 -7.63 -17.02
N PRO A 53 -3.56 -8.82 -16.88
CA PRO A 53 -2.78 -9.17 -15.72
C PRO A 53 -1.62 -8.21 -15.46
N ILE A 54 -1.24 -8.07 -14.20
CA ILE A 54 -0.03 -7.34 -13.78
C ILE A 54 0.99 -8.36 -13.25
N GLY A 55 2.19 -8.34 -13.81
CA GLY A 55 3.36 -8.96 -13.20
C GLY A 55 4.08 -7.94 -12.32
N TYR A 56 4.47 -8.32 -11.11
CA TYR A 56 5.16 -7.41 -10.19
C TYR A 56 6.57 -7.88 -9.87
N ILE A 57 7.55 -7.03 -10.15
CA ILE A 57 8.97 -7.20 -9.80
C ILE A 57 9.30 -6.18 -8.70
N PRO A 58 9.41 -6.60 -7.43
CA PRO A 58 9.63 -5.69 -6.32
C PRO A 58 11.05 -5.12 -6.37
N ALA A 59 11.18 -3.83 -6.64
CA ALA A 59 12.44 -3.09 -6.74
C ALA A 59 12.50 -1.88 -5.79
N GLY A 60 11.50 -1.68 -4.94
CA GLY A 60 11.47 -0.64 -3.92
C GLY A 60 12.13 -1.08 -2.62
N SER A 61 12.11 -0.18 -1.62
CA SER A 61 12.76 -0.40 -0.33
C SER A 61 12.02 -1.38 0.57
N THR A 62 10.71 -1.29 0.67
CA THR A 62 9.89 -2.09 1.61
C THR A 62 9.18 -3.23 0.91
N ASN A 63 8.47 -2.93 -0.18
CA ASN A 63 7.72 -3.87 -1.02
C ASN A 63 6.74 -4.73 -0.18
N ASP A 64 5.92 -4.06 0.62
CA ASP A 64 4.99 -4.71 1.55
C ASP A 64 3.93 -5.55 0.83
N PHE A 65 3.46 -5.08 -0.32
CA PHE A 65 2.52 -5.84 -1.13
C PHE A 65 3.15 -7.12 -1.68
N ALA A 66 4.42 -7.05 -2.17
CA ALA A 66 5.15 -8.23 -2.59
C ALA A 66 5.38 -9.22 -1.44
N ASN A 67 5.70 -8.72 -0.23
CA ASN A 67 5.81 -9.54 0.97
C ASN A 67 4.48 -10.25 1.30
N SER A 68 3.35 -9.57 1.13
CA SER A 68 2.01 -10.12 1.38
C SER A 68 1.65 -11.27 0.45
N LEU A 69 2.10 -11.20 -0.81
CA LEU A 69 1.94 -12.25 -1.83
C LEU A 69 3.09 -13.26 -1.85
N SER A 70 4.11 -13.10 -1.03
CA SER A 70 5.31 -13.94 -1.02
C SER A 70 6.06 -13.93 -2.37
N ILE A 71 6.04 -12.81 -3.08
CA ILE A 71 6.80 -12.61 -4.31
C ILE A 71 8.29 -12.59 -3.99
N SER A 72 9.11 -13.22 -4.85
CA SER A 72 10.55 -13.27 -4.68
C SER A 72 11.17 -11.87 -4.67
N LYS A 73 12.12 -11.63 -3.77
CA LYS A 73 12.95 -10.42 -3.75
C LYS A 73 14.06 -10.44 -4.80
N ASP A 74 14.38 -11.62 -5.34
CA ASP A 74 15.24 -11.74 -6.50
C ASP A 74 14.46 -11.37 -7.75
N MET A 75 14.86 -10.28 -8.41
CA MET A 75 14.14 -9.73 -9.57
C MET A 75 14.11 -10.70 -10.75
N VAL A 76 15.16 -11.52 -10.93
CA VAL A 76 15.20 -12.52 -12.00
C VAL A 76 14.23 -13.65 -11.70
N GLN A 77 14.16 -14.08 -10.44
CA GLN A 77 13.19 -15.09 -10.05
C GLN A 77 11.76 -14.54 -10.15
N ALA A 78 11.49 -13.32 -9.69
CA ALA A 78 10.19 -12.68 -9.83
C ALA A 78 9.76 -12.59 -11.31
N ALA A 79 10.68 -12.25 -12.22
CA ALA A 79 10.40 -12.22 -13.65
C ALA A 79 10.07 -13.62 -14.22
N LYS A 80 10.72 -14.68 -13.74
CA LYS A 80 10.38 -16.06 -14.11
C LYS A 80 9.02 -16.46 -13.58
N ASP A 81 8.73 -16.12 -12.33
CA ASP A 81 7.45 -16.43 -11.69
C ASP A 81 6.27 -15.75 -12.41
N ILE A 82 6.47 -14.56 -12.99
CA ILE A 82 5.48 -13.88 -13.83
C ILE A 82 5.15 -14.68 -15.08
N ILE A 83 6.16 -15.30 -15.70
CA ILE A 83 6.00 -16.04 -16.96
C ILE A 83 5.45 -17.45 -16.72
N GLU A 84 5.87 -18.10 -15.64
CA GLU A 84 5.61 -19.52 -15.35
C GLU A 84 4.53 -19.73 -14.29
N GLY A 85 4.16 -18.66 -13.57
CA GLY A 85 3.26 -18.70 -12.42
C GLY A 85 1.78 -18.73 -12.78
N ASN A 86 0.96 -18.63 -11.75
CA ASN A 86 -0.50 -18.59 -11.88
C ASN A 86 -1.03 -17.20 -11.56
N LEU A 87 -2.17 -16.85 -12.16
CA LEU A 87 -2.87 -15.63 -11.83
C LEU A 87 -3.44 -15.71 -10.41
N TYR A 88 -3.27 -14.62 -9.69
CA TYR A 88 -3.86 -14.39 -8.38
C TYR A 88 -4.75 -13.14 -8.44
N SER A 89 -5.98 -13.25 -7.98
CA SER A 89 -6.90 -12.11 -7.88
C SER A 89 -6.67 -11.39 -6.55
N CYS A 90 -6.59 -10.07 -6.61
CA CYS A 90 -6.52 -9.22 -5.41
C CYS A 90 -7.66 -8.22 -5.42
N ASP A 91 -8.12 -7.87 -4.24
CA ASP A 91 -9.06 -6.77 -4.05
C ASP A 91 -8.33 -5.44 -4.25
N VAL A 92 -9.03 -4.48 -4.84
CA VAL A 92 -8.56 -3.10 -5.03
C VAL A 92 -9.54 -2.17 -4.34
N GLY A 93 -9.04 -1.33 -3.45
CA GLY A 93 -9.85 -0.35 -2.74
C GLY A 93 -10.11 0.90 -3.57
N ALA A 94 -11.32 1.43 -3.48
CA ALA A 94 -11.65 2.74 -4.01
C ALA A 94 -11.47 3.81 -2.91
N PHE A 95 -10.74 4.88 -3.24
CA PHE A 95 -10.51 6.00 -2.34
C PHE A 95 -10.85 7.32 -3.04
N ASN A 96 -12.07 7.80 -2.83
CA ASN A 96 -12.66 8.91 -3.60
C ASN A 96 -12.67 8.62 -5.11
N ASN A 97 -11.86 9.35 -5.87
CA ASN A 97 -11.71 9.19 -7.33
C ASN A 97 -10.45 8.41 -7.71
N ASP A 98 -9.80 7.79 -6.75
CA ASP A 98 -8.56 7.05 -6.91
C ASP A 98 -8.73 5.60 -6.44
N SER A 99 -7.73 4.78 -6.68
CA SER A 99 -7.70 3.38 -6.24
C SER A 99 -6.44 3.12 -5.43
N PHE A 100 -6.49 2.14 -4.54
CA PHE A 100 -5.30 1.66 -3.85
C PHE A 100 -5.29 0.13 -3.78
N VAL A 101 -4.13 -0.46 -3.91
CA VAL A 101 -3.94 -1.91 -3.81
C VAL A 101 -3.31 -2.34 -2.49
N TYR A 102 -2.67 -1.40 -1.80
CA TYR A 102 -1.89 -1.66 -0.60
C TYR A 102 -2.47 -0.98 0.63
N ILE A 103 -2.48 0.34 0.68
CA ILE A 103 -2.90 1.11 1.86
C ILE A 103 -3.43 2.49 1.50
N ALA A 104 -4.51 2.89 2.16
CA ALA A 104 -4.92 4.28 2.31
C ALA A 104 -4.83 4.66 3.79
N ALA A 105 -4.10 5.72 4.11
CA ALA A 105 -3.84 6.11 5.50
C ALA A 105 -3.91 7.62 5.70
N PHE A 106 -4.20 8.04 6.93
CA PHE A 106 -4.16 9.44 7.35
C PHE A 106 -3.53 9.58 8.74
N GLY A 107 -3.05 10.78 9.02
CA GLY A 107 -2.55 11.16 10.35
C GLY A 107 -1.07 10.89 10.54
N LEU A 108 -0.70 10.45 11.72
CA LEU A 108 0.69 10.26 12.11
C LEU A 108 1.45 9.40 11.09
N PHE A 109 2.64 9.84 10.67
CA PHE A 109 3.52 9.19 9.68
C PHE A 109 3.14 9.32 8.21
N THR A 110 2.02 9.93 7.85
CA THR A 110 1.65 10.09 6.43
C THR A 110 2.37 11.27 5.76
N ASP A 111 2.88 12.23 6.54
CA ASP A 111 3.62 13.40 6.03
C ASP A 111 5.11 13.13 5.81
N VAL A 112 5.55 11.88 6.01
CA VAL A 112 6.97 11.55 5.90
C VAL A 112 7.31 11.15 4.48
N SER A 113 8.17 11.95 3.86
CA SER A 113 8.78 11.60 2.57
C SER A 113 9.54 10.26 2.67
N TYR A 114 9.10 9.27 1.88
CA TYR A 114 9.65 7.90 1.86
C TYR A 114 11.05 7.82 1.21
N GLU A 115 11.83 8.89 1.21
CA GLU A 115 13.09 8.97 0.46
C GLU A 115 14.24 8.09 0.95
N THR A 116 14.17 7.49 2.15
CA THR A 116 15.23 6.56 2.60
C THR A 116 14.76 5.51 3.62
N ASP A 117 15.18 4.25 3.45
CA ASP A 117 15.03 3.12 4.38
C ASP A 117 15.40 3.43 5.84
N GLN A 118 16.37 4.31 6.03
CA GLN A 118 16.83 4.77 7.35
C GLN A 118 15.75 5.60 8.07
N HIS A 119 14.94 6.37 7.32
CA HIS A 119 13.85 7.15 7.89
C HIS A 119 12.69 6.30 8.37
N MET A 120 12.34 5.23 7.66
CA MET A 120 11.27 4.31 8.10
C MET A 120 11.65 3.60 9.40
N LYS A 121 12.88 3.10 9.51
CA LYS A 121 13.38 2.51 10.77
C LYS A 121 13.41 3.52 11.91
N ASN A 122 13.74 4.79 11.61
CA ASN A 122 13.73 5.86 12.60
C ASN A 122 12.32 6.30 12.98
N ILE A 123 11.37 6.29 12.06
CA ILE A 123 9.97 6.67 12.32
C ILE A 123 9.29 5.62 13.21
N LEU A 124 9.55 4.36 12.97
CA LEU A 124 8.99 3.27 13.76
C LEU A 124 9.75 3.07 15.08
N GLY A 125 11.06 3.35 15.11
CA GLY A 125 11.79 3.58 16.35
C GLY A 125 11.27 4.81 17.10
N HIS A 126 10.82 5.86 16.37
CA HIS A 126 10.15 7.02 16.96
C HIS A 126 8.71 6.72 17.43
N LEU A 127 7.99 5.78 16.81
CA LEU A 127 6.69 5.33 17.33
C LEU A 127 6.85 4.65 18.69
N ALA A 128 7.79 3.74 18.82
CA ALA A 128 8.14 3.15 20.12
C ALA A 128 8.62 4.23 21.10
N TYR A 129 9.41 5.20 20.61
CA TYR A 129 9.92 6.31 21.41
C TYR A 129 8.84 7.38 21.75
N LEU A 130 7.86 7.58 20.87
CA LEU A 130 6.69 8.43 21.13
C LEU A 130 5.73 7.77 22.14
N LEU A 131 5.60 6.45 22.07
CA LEU A 131 4.84 5.67 23.04
C LEU A 131 5.53 5.61 24.41
N GLU A 132 6.87 5.66 24.45
CA GLU A 132 7.65 5.73 25.69
C GLU A 132 7.86 7.16 26.21
N GLY A 133 7.79 8.18 25.35
CA GLY A 133 8.09 9.57 25.70
C GLY A 133 6.86 10.46 25.85
N SER A 134 6.14 10.35 26.91
CA SER A 134 4.84 10.96 27.24
C SER A 134 4.61 12.46 26.96
N LYS A 135 5.63 13.24 26.60
CA LYS A 135 5.49 14.69 26.36
C LYS A 135 5.27 15.07 24.89
N ARG A 136 5.56 14.19 23.93
CA ARG A 136 5.43 14.49 22.50
C ARG A 136 4.11 14.03 21.87
N ILE A 137 3.41 13.08 22.47
CA ILE A 137 2.10 12.58 22.01
C ILE A 137 1.04 13.69 22.02
N TRP A 138 1.17 14.68 22.90
CA TRP A 138 0.23 15.77 23.04
C TRP A 138 0.24 16.78 21.88
N ASN A 139 1.30 16.81 21.08
CA ASN A 139 1.45 17.69 19.92
C ASN A 139 1.16 17.00 18.57
N VAL A 140 0.65 15.77 18.60
CA VAL A 140 0.26 15.05 17.37
C VAL A 140 -1.06 15.63 16.85
N PRO A 141 -1.16 15.95 15.56
CA PRO A 141 -2.42 16.35 14.96
C PRO A 141 -3.50 15.30 15.20
N THR A 142 -4.69 15.76 15.57
CA THR A 142 -5.85 14.89 15.73
C THR A 142 -6.91 15.23 14.70
N TYR A 143 -7.60 14.18 14.28
CA TYR A 143 -8.65 14.25 13.28
C TYR A 143 -9.94 13.75 13.91
N TRP A 144 -10.99 14.57 13.88
CA TRP A 144 -12.32 14.10 14.20
C TRP A 144 -12.88 13.36 12.99
N ILE A 145 -13.10 12.08 13.12
CA ILE A 145 -13.61 11.25 12.04
C ILE A 145 -14.79 10.42 12.48
N LYS A 146 -15.66 10.13 11.52
CA LYS A 146 -16.71 9.13 11.61
C LYS A 146 -16.42 8.04 10.58
N VAL A 147 -16.34 6.79 11.03
CA VAL A 147 -16.16 5.62 10.19
C VAL A 147 -17.42 4.76 10.30
N GLU A 148 -18.00 4.42 9.19
CA GLU A 148 -19.11 3.49 9.09
C GLU A 148 -18.62 2.23 8.33
N ALA A 149 -18.64 1.09 9.00
CA ALA A 149 -18.19 -0.17 8.45
C ALA A 149 -19.03 -1.34 9.01
N ASN A 150 -19.47 -2.23 8.15
CA ASN A 150 -20.22 -3.44 8.53
C ASN A 150 -21.45 -3.19 9.43
N GLY A 151 -22.09 -2.02 9.27
CA GLY A 151 -23.25 -1.62 10.09
C GLY A 151 -22.88 -1.06 11.48
N GLU A 152 -21.60 -0.96 11.80
CA GLU A 152 -21.10 -0.30 12.99
C GLU A 152 -20.63 1.10 12.67
N THR A 153 -20.69 1.99 13.67
CA THR A 153 -20.21 3.38 13.56
C THR A 153 -19.19 3.64 14.65
N PHE A 154 -18.03 4.11 14.22
CA PHE A 154 -16.95 4.55 15.10
C PHE A 154 -16.76 6.06 14.93
N GLU A 155 -16.85 6.82 16.01
CA GLU A 155 -16.75 8.28 15.96
C GLU A 155 -15.83 8.79 17.08
N GLY A 156 -15.01 9.79 16.78
CA GLY A 156 -14.12 10.38 17.77
C GLY A 156 -12.86 11.02 17.20
N GLU A 157 -11.96 11.36 18.13
CA GLU A 157 -10.64 11.92 17.80
C GLU A 157 -9.60 10.80 17.64
N TYR A 158 -8.98 10.78 16.47
CA TYR A 158 -7.95 9.82 16.10
C TYR A 158 -6.68 10.53 15.68
N ILE A 159 -5.54 9.93 15.98
CA ILE A 159 -4.22 10.41 15.57
C ILE A 159 -3.70 9.69 14.34
N TYR A 160 -4.24 8.52 14.04
CA TYR A 160 -3.88 7.70 12.89
C TYR A 160 -5.04 6.82 12.48
N GLY A 161 -5.18 6.61 11.18
CA GLY A 161 -6.07 5.60 10.62
C GLY A 161 -5.52 5.06 9.32
N MET A 162 -5.74 3.77 9.08
CA MET A 162 -5.43 3.12 7.81
C MET A 162 -6.50 2.12 7.43
N VAL A 163 -6.69 1.99 6.12
CA VAL A 163 -7.42 0.92 5.46
C VAL A 163 -6.43 0.18 4.57
N THR A 164 -6.29 -1.12 4.73
CA THR A 164 -5.24 -1.86 4.04
C THR A 164 -5.74 -3.18 3.49
N ASN A 165 -5.13 -3.61 2.40
CA ASN A 165 -5.20 -4.95 1.83
C ASN A 165 -3.79 -5.55 1.82
N ALA A 166 -3.21 -5.76 2.99
CA ALA A 166 -1.84 -6.25 3.10
C ALA A 166 -1.58 -6.97 4.43
N LYS A 167 -0.70 -7.95 4.42
CA LYS A 167 -0.24 -8.69 5.62
C LYS A 167 0.86 -7.97 6.38
N SER A 168 1.46 -6.93 5.78
CA SER A 168 2.46 -6.09 6.42
C SER A 168 2.29 -4.64 6.00
N VAL A 169 2.65 -3.71 6.88
CA VAL A 169 2.64 -2.28 6.63
C VAL A 169 3.92 -1.68 7.20
N GLY A 170 4.66 -0.93 6.36
CA GLY A 170 5.93 -0.33 6.74
C GLY A 170 6.99 -1.35 7.17
N GLY A 171 6.94 -2.58 6.63
CA GLY A 171 7.81 -3.70 7.02
C GLY A 171 7.36 -4.45 8.27
N PHE A 172 6.27 -4.02 8.94
CA PHE A 172 5.74 -4.70 10.14
C PHE A 172 4.71 -5.75 9.76
N LYS A 173 5.09 -7.00 9.95
CA LYS A 173 4.19 -8.14 9.74
C LYS A 173 3.09 -8.14 10.80
N ASN A 174 1.90 -8.53 10.37
CA ASN A 174 0.70 -8.67 11.21
C ASN A 174 0.22 -7.37 11.89
N LEU A 175 0.71 -6.19 11.46
CA LEU A 175 0.17 -4.93 11.95
C LEU A 175 -1.32 -4.75 11.58
N PRO A 176 -1.75 -5.11 10.37
CA PRO A 176 -3.18 -5.09 10.03
C PRO A 176 -4.01 -6.19 10.71
N GLY A 177 -3.40 -7.35 10.97
CA GLY A 177 -4.07 -8.53 11.52
C GLY A 177 -3.33 -9.82 11.20
N GLN A 178 -3.81 -10.95 11.77
CA GLN A 178 -3.19 -12.27 11.53
C GLN A 178 -3.83 -13.03 10.36
N ASP A 179 -5.13 -12.79 10.11
CA ASP A 179 -5.94 -13.57 9.16
C ASP A 179 -6.25 -12.77 7.88
N VAL A 180 -5.36 -11.85 7.49
CA VAL A 180 -5.53 -11.01 6.30
C VAL A 180 -5.54 -11.85 5.03
N ARG A 181 -6.61 -11.69 4.24
CA ARG A 181 -6.77 -12.25 2.90
C ARG A 181 -6.89 -11.12 1.90
N LEU A 182 -6.21 -11.25 0.77
CA LEU A 182 -6.15 -10.18 -0.22
C LEU A 182 -7.23 -10.30 -1.31
N ASP A 183 -8.12 -11.29 -1.20
CA ASP A 183 -9.06 -11.74 -2.23
C ASP A 183 -10.46 -12.08 -1.70
N ASP A 184 -10.86 -11.54 -0.55
CA ASP A 184 -12.13 -11.88 0.09
C ASP A 184 -13.15 -10.72 0.12
N GLY A 185 -12.85 -9.61 -0.54
CA GLY A 185 -13.70 -8.42 -0.61
C GLY A 185 -13.70 -7.60 0.69
N LEU A 186 -12.77 -7.86 1.61
CA LEU A 186 -12.65 -7.16 2.88
C LEU A 186 -11.33 -6.41 2.98
N PHE A 187 -11.33 -5.33 3.74
CA PHE A 187 -10.14 -4.54 4.06
C PHE A 187 -10.00 -4.43 5.57
N GLU A 188 -8.77 -4.48 6.06
CA GLU A 188 -8.48 -4.24 7.46
C GLU A 188 -8.48 -2.75 7.75
N VAL A 189 -9.23 -2.36 8.79
CA VAL A 189 -9.28 -0.97 9.27
C VAL A 189 -8.60 -0.89 10.63
N THR A 190 -7.54 -0.10 10.71
CA THR A 190 -6.86 0.20 11.98
C THR A 190 -7.04 1.67 12.32
N LEU A 191 -7.54 1.94 13.52
CA LEU A 191 -7.77 3.29 14.02
C LEU A 191 -7.08 3.45 15.37
N ILE A 192 -6.22 4.46 15.50
CA ILE A 192 -5.54 4.80 16.76
C ILE A 192 -6.15 6.08 17.32
N LYS A 193 -6.84 5.93 18.43
CA LYS A 193 -7.44 7.06 19.15
C LYS A 193 -6.38 7.93 19.80
N ARG A 194 -6.69 9.20 19.96
CA ARG A 194 -5.88 10.07 20.80
C ARG A 194 -5.89 9.55 22.23
N PRO A 195 -4.74 9.27 22.86
CA PRO A 195 -4.71 8.88 24.25
C PRO A 195 -5.21 10.03 25.14
N LYS A 196 -6.00 9.72 26.16
CA LYS A 196 -6.55 10.72 27.10
C LYS A 196 -5.56 11.07 28.20
N ASN A 197 -4.63 10.18 28.47
CA ASN A 197 -3.61 10.35 29.50
C ASN A 197 -2.33 9.58 29.14
N PRO A 198 -1.16 9.88 29.76
CA PRO A 198 0.12 9.25 29.42
C PRO A 198 0.22 7.74 29.70
N LEU A 199 -0.79 7.13 30.30
CA LEU A 199 -0.80 5.71 30.69
C LEU A 199 -1.75 4.88 29.80
N GLU A 200 -2.49 5.50 28.87
CA GLU A 200 -3.24 4.86 27.79
C GLU A 200 -2.36 4.60 26.57
#